data_9815d637324f6941672868c79c0dbd21
#
_entry.id   9815d637324f6941672868c79c0dbd21
#
_cell.length_a   1.000
_cell.length_b   1.000
_cell.length_c   1.000
_cell.angle_alpha   90.00
_cell.angle_beta   90.00
_cell.angle_gamma   90.00
#
_symmetry.space_group_name_H-M   'P 1'
#
loop_
_entity.id
_entity.type
_entity.pdbx_description
1 polymer ?
#
loop_
_entity_poly.entity_id
_entity_poly.type
_entity_poly.pdbx_seq_one_letter_code
_entity_poly.pdbx_strand_id
1 'polypeptide(L)'
;MAQKILGGQTDFSYGEVDIALKRNDSHPARKAGLRQMANARVLNTGGAQNRSGRRALFPSGTVSRIEKFTISAGNNFKIGFAPGNAYIISESSVTVASFGALPWASQADINSIRWVTLGLSIYVCFGHAMRPQVITWDGVSTWSIADYTELVLGTQKRTPFYRISPKGIGLLPGARTGSGASLFASAPVFKAGHVGTRMRFINRQMLITAVADNQHATVTIEES
;
A
#
# COMPACT_ATOMS: atom_id res chain seq x y z
N MET A 1 -1.23 -18.19 68.53
CA MET A 1 -0.69 -17.64 67.26
C MET A 1 -1.55 -18.14 66.11
N ALA A 2 -2.19 -17.27 65.35
CA ALA A 2 -2.98 -17.69 64.18
C ALA A 2 -2.02 -18.00 63.05
N GLN A 3 -2.08 -19.25 62.57
CA GLN A 3 -1.30 -19.72 61.42
C GLN A 3 -1.90 -19.13 60.13
N LYS A 4 -1.16 -18.26 59.46
CA LYS A 4 -1.56 -17.67 58.19
C LYS A 4 -1.46 -18.76 57.08
N ILE A 5 -2.59 -19.29 56.66
CA ILE A 5 -2.63 -20.24 55.50
C ILE A 5 -2.43 -19.39 54.25
N LEU A 6 -1.28 -19.52 53.60
CA LEU A 6 -1.01 -18.96 52.30
C LEU A 6 -1.61 -19.94 51.24
N GLY A 7 -2.81 -19.65 50.76
CA GLY A 7 -3.38 -20.33 49.63
C GLY A 7 -2.69 -19.91 48.34
N GLY A 8 -2.00 -20.80 47.66
CA GLY A 8 -1.45 -20.57 46.33
C GLY A 8 -2.54 -20.80 45.27
N GLN A 9 -2.69 -19.87 44.34
CA GLN A 9 -3.50 -20.05 43.16
C GLN A 9 -2.64 -20.68 42.05
N THR A 10 -3.06 -21.82 41.53
CA THR A 10 -2.31 -22.56 40.50
C THR A 10 -3.04 -22.64 39.17
N ASP A 11 -4.31 -22.25 39.12
CA ASP A 11 -5.13 -22.21 37.90
C ASP A 11 -5.48 -20.78 37.54
N PHE A 12 -5.17 -20.38 36.32
CA PHE A 12 -5.40 -19.06 35.74
C PHE A 12 -6.22 -19.14 34.44
N SER A 13 -6.99 -20.23 34.26
CA SER A 13 -7.69 -20.55 33.01
C SER A 13 -8.66 -19.46 32.54
N TYR A 14 -9.18 -18.63 33.44
CA TYR A 14 -10.05 -17.52 33.09
C TYR A 14 -9.30 -16.22 32.72
N GLY A 15 -7.97 -16.18 32.83
CA GLY A 15 -7.19 -15.00 32.51
C GLY A 15 -7.50 -13.79 33.38
N GLU A 16 -7.50 -12.59 32.79
CA GLU A 16 -7.86 -11.37 33.49
C GLU A 16 -9.37 -11.24 33.64
N VAL A 17 -9.86 -11.01 34.84
CA VAL A 17 -11.27 -11.01 35.19
C VAL A 17 -11.69 -9.62 35.68
N ASP A 18 -12.82 -9.13 35.21
CA ASP A 18 -13.39 -7.84 35.57
C ASP A 18 -13.53 -7.71 37.10
N ILE A 19 -13.23 -6.51 37.59
CA ILE A 19 -13.32 -6.17 38.98
C ILE A 19 -14.74 -6.32 39.56
N ALA A 20 -15.76 -6.20 38.72
CA ALA A 20 -17.16 -6.39 39.07
C ALA A 20 -17.49 -7.80 39.56
N LEU A 21 -16.75 -8.82 39.03
CA LEU A 21 -16.87 -10.21 39.45
C LEU A 21 -16.37 -10.49 40.88
N LYS A 22 -15.65 -9.56 41.51
CA LYS A 22 -15.20 -9.70 42.88
C LYS A 22 -16.32 -9.84 43.91
N ARG A 23 -17.53 -9.39 43.59
CA ARG A 23 -18.71 -9.47 44.47
C ARG A 23 -19.40 -10.84 44.39
N ASN A 24 -19.06 -11.68 43.41
CA ASN A 24 -19.68 -12.99 43.28
C ASN A 24 -18.71 -14.10 43.68
N ASP A 25 -18.74 -14.48 44.96
CA ASP A 25 -17.86 -15.50 45.54
C ASP A 25 -18.08 -16.91 45.01
N SER A 26 -19.24 -17.17 44.40
CA SER A 26 -19.58 -18.47 43.83
C SER A 26 -19.13 -18.66 42.40
N HIS A 27 -18.71 -17.56 41.71
CA HIS A 27 -18.36 -17.66 40.28
C HIS A 27 -16.97 -18.32 40.10
N PRO A 28 -16.85 -19.35 39.25
CA PRO A 28 -15.58 -20.09 39.05
C PRO A 28 -14.39 -19.17 38.63
N ALA A 29 -14.66 -18.17 37.84
CA ALA A 29 -13.65 -17.22 37.38
C ALA A 29 -12.95 -16.47 38.52
N ARG A 30 -13.56 -16.38 39.70
CA ARG A 30 -12.93 -15.76 40.85
C ARG A 30 -11.78 -16.60 41.41
N LYS A 31 -11.92 -17.94 41.34
CA LYS A 31 -10.90 -18.87 41.85
C LYS A 31 -9.81 -19.14 40.85
N ALA A 32 -10.11 -19.07 39.55
CA ALA A 32 -9.19 -19.38 38.46
C ALA A 32 -8.88 -18.16 37.54
N GLY A 33 -9.19 -16.92 38.00
CA GLY A 33 -8.90 -15.69 37.30
C GLY A 33 -7.88 -14.82 38.01
N LEU A 34 -7.26 -13.91 37.26
CA LEU A 34 -6.30 -12.92 37.76
C LEU A 34 -6.95 -11.54 37.84
N ARG A 35 -6.57 -10.75 38.80
CA ARG A 35 -6.99 -9.34 38.92
C ARG A 35 -6.39 -8.49 37.78
N GLN A 36 -5.18 -8.79 37.36
CA GLN A 36 -4.46 -8.10 36.33
C GLN A 36 -3.45 -9.06 35.70
N MET A 37 -3.40 -9.07 34.38
CA MET A 37 -2.47 -9.89 33.61
C MET A 37 -1.77 -9.02 32.57
N ALA A 38 -0.55 -8.57 32.90
CA ALA A 38 0.25 -7.76 32.01
C ALA A 38 1.34 -8.61 31.35
N ASN A 39 1.48 -8.50 30.04
CA ASN A 39 2.51 -9.19 29.24
C ASN A 39 2.60 -10.71 29.44
N ALA A 40 1.47 -11.36 29.71
CA ALA A 40 1.35 -12.80 29.89
C ALA A 40 0.24 -13.37 29.01
N ARG A 41 0.23 -14.67 28.85
CA ARG A 41 -0.85 -15.46 28.22
C ARG A 41 -1.20 -16.65 29.10
N VAL A 42 -2.47 -17.01 29.09
CA VAL A 42 -2.93 -18.22 29.75
C VAL A 42 -2.62 -19.42 28.85
N LEU A 43 -2.16 -20.49 29.43
CA LEU A 43 -1.97 -21.78 28.77
C LEU A 43 -3.24 -22.62 28.89
N ASN A 44 -3.46 -23.53 27.94
CA ASN A 44 -4.59 -24.49 27.96
C ASN A 44 -4.58 -25.39 29.18
N THR A 45 -3.44 -25.49 29.87
CA THR A 45 -3.26 -26.28 31.13
C THR A 45 -3.63 -25.50 32.39
N GLY A 46 -4.15 -24.27 32.24
CA GLY A 46 -4.48 -23.38 33.37
C GLY A 46 -3.33 -22.56 33.91
N GLY A 47 -2.09 -22.78 33.47
CA GLY A 47 -0.93 -21.98 33.83
C GLY A 47 -0.89 -20.63 33.13
N ALA A 48 -0.11 -19.69 33.64
CA ALA A 48 0.21 -18.41 32.97
C ALA A 48 1.68 -18.39 32.57
N GLN A 49 1.97 -17.93 31.34
CA GLN A 49 3.31 -17.82 30.81
C GLN A 49 3.55 -16.39 30.32
N ASN A 50 4.75 -15.89 30.50
CA ASN A 50 5.15 -14.62 29.89
C ASN A 50 5.02 -14.70 28.36
N ARG A 51 4.53 -13.62 27.74
CA ARG A 51 4.55 -13.52 26.29
C ARG A 51 6.00 -13.55 25.81
N SER A 52 6.20 -14.18 24.65
CA SER A 52 7.49 -14.11 23.97
C SER A 52 7.93 -12.67 23.79
N GLY A 53 9.21 -12.43 23.98
CA GLY A 53 9.80 -11.11 23.72
C GLY A 53 9.50 -10.62 22.31
N ARG A 54 9.44 -9.31 22.13
CA ARG A 54 9.35 -8.67 20.81
C ARG A 54 10.76 -8.41 20.31
N ARG A 55 11.04 -8.80 19.07
CA ARG A 55 12.26 -8.42 18.37
C ARG A 55 11.95 -7.20 17.51
N ALA A 56 12.72 -6.12 17.68
CA ALA A 56 12.68 -5.00 16.76
C ALA A 56 13.27 -5.44 15.41
N LEU A 57 12.56 -5.20 14.33
CA LEU A 57 13.03 -5.47 12.96
C LEU A 57 13.89 -4.31 12.45
N PHE A 58 13.55 -3.09 12.86
CA PHE A 58 14.22 -1.86 12.50
C PHE A 58 14.41 -0.97 13.73
N PRO A 59 15.39 -0.07 13.74
CA PRO A 59 15.45 1.02 14.69
C PRO A 59 14.13 1.82 14.70
N SER A 60 13.77 2.39 15.83
CA SER A 60 12.59 3.23 15.96
C SER A 60 12.63 4.37 14.92
N GLY A 61 11.53 4.58 14.21
CA GLY A 61 11.42 5.64 13.21
C GLY A 61 11.95 5.30 11.81
N THR A 62 12.60 4.14 11.60
CA THR A 62 13.12 3.75 10.28
C THR A 62 12.01 3.39 9.30
N VAL A 63 10.96 2.71 9.76
CA VAL A 63 9.83 2.26 8.94
C VAL A 63 8.53 2.81 9.51
N SER A 64 7.75 3.45 8.66
CA SER A 64 6.50 4.10 9.04
C SER A 64 5.27 3.21 8.90
N ARG A 65 5.32 2.24 7.97
CA ARG A 65 4.21 1.32 7.69
C ARG A 65 4.76 -0.04 7.26
N ILE A 66 4.19 -1.12 7.79
CA ILE A 66 4.54 -2.50 7.41
C ILE A 66 3.27 -3.19 6.94
N GLU A 67 3.35 -3.84 5.78
CA GLU A 67 2.28 -4.65 5.21
C GLU A 67 2.77 -6.07 4.97
N LYS A 68 1.89 -7.04 5.14
CA LYS A 68 2.16 -8.44 4.81
C LYS A 68 1.63 -8.74 3.40
N PHE A 69 2.40 -9.45 2.61
CA PHE A 69 1.95 -9.96 1.32
C PHE A 69 2.43 -11.38 1.08
N THR A 70 1.68 -12.09 0.27
CA THR A 70 1.96 -13.47 -0.13
C THR A 70 2.03 -13.52 -1.65
N ILE A 71 3.11 -14.06 -2.19
CA ILE A 71 3.27 -14.25 -3.64
C ILE A 71 2.73 -15.62 -4.05
N SER A 72 3.06 -16.66 -3.27
CA SER A 72 2.60 -18.03 -3.49
C SER A 72 2.56 -18.79 -2.16
N ALA A 73 2.01 -19.99 -2.17
CA ALA A 73 2.07 -20.87 -1.00
C ALA A 73 3.52 -21.09 -0.55
N GLY A 74 3.82 -20.71 0.69
CA GLY A 74 5.17 -20.78 1.27
C GLY A 74 6.05 -19.55 1.08
N ASN A 75 5.69 -18.61 0.20
CA ASN A 75 6.45 -17.38 -0.05
C ASN A 75 5.73 -16.16 0.53
N ASN A 76 5.86 -16.01 1.85
CA ASN A 76 5.31 -14.90 2.60
C ASN A 76 6.40 -13.86 2.89
N PHE A 77 6.09 -12.62 2.60
CA PHE A 77 6.99 -11.50 2.86
C PHE A 77 6.25 -10.37 3.58
N LYS A 78 7.01 -9.42 4.07
CA LYS A 78 6.52 -8.15 4.58
C LYS A 78 7.20 -7.04 3.80
N ILE A 79 6.48 -5.97 3.50
CA ILE A 79 7.06 -4.76 2.94
C ILE A 79 6.99 -3.66 3.99
N GLY A 80 8.14 -3.04 4.25
CA GLY A 80 8.26 -1.88 5.13
C GLY A 80 8.42 -0.62 4.28
N PHE A 81 7.53 0.35 4.46
CA PHE A 81 7.59 1.65 3.80
C PHE A 81 8.16 2.70 4.75
N ALA A 82 9.10 3.47 4.23
CA ALA A 82 9.68 4.63 4.90
C ALA A 82 9.79 5.79 3.89
N PRO A 83 9.92 7.05 4.33
CA PRO A 83 10.11 8.18 3.42
C PRO A 83 11.28 7.91 2.46
N GLY A 84 10.99 7.89 1.16
CA GLY A 84 11.96 7.61 0.10
C GLY A 84 12.53 6.19 0.05
N ASN A 85 12.04 5.26 0.87
CA ASN A 85 12.60 3.91 0.97
C ASN A 85 11.52 2.83 1.06
N ALA A 86 11.89 1.60 0.66
CA ALA A 86 11.13 0.39 0.90
C ALA A 86 12.07 -0.77 1.26
N TYR A 87 11.57 -1.67 2.11
CA TYR A 87 12.31 -2.84 2.59
C TYR A 87 11.47 -4.09 2.42
N ILE A 88 12.02 -5.12 1.79
CA ILE A 88 11.41 -6.43 1.72
C ILE A 88 11.98 -7.29 2.84
N ILE A 89 11.11 -7.89 3.63
CA ILE A 89 11.44 -8.65 4.82
C ILE A 89 10.87 -10.05 4.64
N SER A 90 11.72 -11.05 4.80
CA SER A 90 11.32 -12.46 4.76
C SER A 90 10.43 -12.85 5.96
N GLU A 91 9.84 -14.02 5.91
CA GLU A 91 9.06 -14.58 7.02
C GLU A 91 9.90 -14.74 8.30
N SER A 92 11.18 -15.12 8.14
CA SER A 92 12.17 -15.21 9.22
C SER A 92 12.62 -13.85 9.79
N SER A 93 12.01 -12.75 9.32
CA SER A 93 12.29 -11.40 9.79
C SER A 93 13.68 -10.88 9.45
N VAL A 94 14.21 -11.30 8.31
CA VAL A 94 15.44 -10.79 7.71
C VAL A 94 15.09 -9.87 6.55
N THR A 95 15.74 -8.71 6.45
CA THR A 95 15.63 -7.84 5.29
C THR A 95 16.35 -8.49 4.12
N VAL A 96 15.60 -8.83 3.06
CA VAL A 96 16.13 -9.51 1.86
C VAL A 96 16.37 -8.55 0.70
N ALA A 97 15.72 -7.38 0.72
CA ALA A 97 15.98 -6.29 -0.22
C ALA A 97 15.68 -4.93 0.40
N SER A 98 16.38 -3.91 -0.07
CA SER A 98 16.14 -2.51 0.28
C SER A 98 16.22 -1.64 -0.96
N PHE A 99 15.29 -0.69 -1.08
CA PHE A 99 15.21 0.26 -2.18
C PHE A 99 15.22 1.68 -1.63
N GLY A 100 15.97 2.56 -2.26
CA GLY A 100 16.07 3.98 -1.93
C GLY A 100 15.66 4.87 -3.10
N ALA A 101 15.63 6.18 -2.84
CA ALA A 101 15.24 7.19 -3.82
C ALA A 101 13.83 6.99 -4.42
N LEU A 102 12.91 6.47 -3.61
CA LEU A 102 11.55 6.19 -4.02
C LEU A 102 10.66 7.44 -3.93
N PRO A 103 9.64 7.55 -4.79
CA PRO A 103 8.88 8.79 -4.95
C PRO A 103 7.96 9.13 -3.76
N TRP A 104 7.66 8.22 -2.84
CA TRP A 104 6.90 8.52 -1.61
C TRP A 104 7.79 9.15 -0.54
N ALA A 105 7.97 10.46 -0.62
CA ALA A 105 8.90 11.19 0.24
C ALA A 105 8.33 11.57 1.61
N SER A 106 7.01 11.56 1.77
CA SER A 106 6.33 12.01 2.98
C SER A 106 5.53 10.90 3.67
N GLN A 107 5.21 11.11 4.96
CA GLN A 107 4.30 10.23 5.68
C GLN A 107 2.89 10.22 5.08
N ALA A 108 2.45 11.34 4.49
CA ALA A 108 1.15 11.43 3.82
C ALA A 108 1.12 10.52 2.58
N ASP A 109 2.20 10.49 1.79
CA ASP A 109 2.34 9.58 0.66
C ASP A 109 2.27 8.12 1.12
N ILE A 110 3.02 7.76 2.17
CA ILE A 110 3.03 6.41 2.73
C ILE A 110 1.64 5.98 3.22
N ASN A 111 0.90 6.88 3.85
CA ASN A 111 -0.46 6.60 4.30
C ASN A 111 -1.44 6.41 3.13
N SER A 112 -1.17 7.07 2.00
CA SER A 112 -1.98 6.95 0.78
C SER A 112 -1.69 5.68 -0.03
N ILE A 113 -0.59 4.97 0.25
CA ILE A 113 -0.18 3.78 -0.49
C ILE A 113 -1.31 2.75 -0.53
N ARG A 114 -1.60 2.29 -1.74
CA ARG A 114 -2.40 1.11 -2.04
C ARG A 114 -1.56 0.17 -2.90
N TRP A 115 -1.70 -1.11 -2.68
CA TRP A 115 -0.91 -2.10 -3.39
C TRP A 115 -1.76 -3.34 -3.73
N VAL A 116 -1.34 -4.06 -4.75
CA VAL A 116 -1.91 -5.33 -5.16
C VAL A 116 -0.79 -6.24 -5.67
N THR A 117 -0.93 -7.52 -5.42
CA THR A 117 -0.02 -8.54 -5.97
C THR A 117 -0.61 -9.16 -7.22
N LEU A 118 0.23 -9.37 -8.23
CA LEU A 118 -0.11 -10.11 -9.43
C LEU A 118 1.10 -10.95 -9.87
N GLY A 119 1.00 -12.26 -9.76
CA GLY A 119 2.12 -13.16 -9.98
C GLY A 119 3.27 -12.86 -9.02
N LEU A 120 4.46 -12.64 -9.55
CA LEU A 120 5.67 -12.32 -8.78
C LEU A 120 5.87 -10.81 -8.57
N SER A 121 4.88 -9.99 -8.90
CA SER A 121 4.97 -8.54 -8.84
C SER A 121 3.99 -7.92 -7.86
N ILE A 122 4.41 -6.83 -7.23
CA ILE A 122 3.61 -5.98 -6.37
C ILE A 122 3.50 -4.62 -7.03
N TYR A 123 2.28 -4.22 -7.33
CA TYR A 123 1.97 -2.91 -7.89
C TYR A 123 1.64 -1.95 -6.76
N VAL A 124 2.40 -0.89 -6.62
CA VAL A 124 2.27 0.10 -5.54
C VAL A 124 1.80 1.42 -6.14
N CYS A 125 0.61 1.86 -5.74
CA CYS A 125 0.02 3.14 -6.13
C CYS A 125 0.00 4.08 -4.92
N PHE A 126 0.31 5.36 -5.13
CA PHE A 126 0.35 6.37 -4.07
C PHE A 126 0.18 7.77 -4.66
N GLY A 127 -0.49 8.65 -3.93
CA GLY A 127 -0.75 10.02 -4.39
C GLY A 127 -1.55 10.12 -5.69
N HIS A 128 -1.77 11.34 -6.17
CA HIS A 128 -2.56 11.58 -7.38
C HIS A 128 -1.71 11.91 -8.62
N ALA A 129 -0.45 12.26 -8.46
CA ALA A 129 0.40 12.81 -9.53
C ALA A 129 1.64 11.95 -9.82
N MET A 130 1.79 10.80 -9.20
CA MET A 130 3.00 9.99 -9.32
C MET A 130 2.70 8.67 -10.03
N ARG A 131 3.67 8.20 -10.82
CA ARG A 131 3.57 6.90 -11.48
C ARG A 131 3.56 5.78 -10.45
N PRO A 132 2.71 4.76 -10.62
CA PRO A 132 2.78 3.55 -9.81
C PRO A 132 4.17 2.92 -9.92
N GLN A 133 4.62 2.28 -8.85
CA GLN A 133 5.85 1.50 -8.82
C GLN A 133 5.52 0.01 -8.91
N VAL A 134 6.39 -0.75 -9.54
CA VAL A 134 6.29 -2.21 -9.60
C VAL A 134 7.51 -2.80 -8.92
N ILE A 135 7.27 -3.55 -7.85
CA ILE A 135 8.29 -4.34 -7.16
C ILE A 135 8.15 -5.77 -7.68
N THR A 136 9.19 -6.31 -8.28
CA THR A 136 9.18 -7.65 -8.87
C THR A 136 10.21 -8.54 -8.20
N TRP A 137 9.79 -9.77 -7.91
CA TRP A 137 10.66 -10.85 -7.45
C TRP A 137 10.96 -11.81 -8.60
N ASP A 138 12.19 -12.29 -8.69
CA ASP A 138 12.61 -13.25 -9.73
C ASP A 138 12.13 -14.70 -9.47
N GLY A 139 11.48 -14.92 -8.33
CA GLY A 139 11.05 -16.24 -7.89
C GLY A 139 12.10 -17.01 -7.09
N VAL A 140 13.32 -16.49 -6.94
CA VAL A 140 14.44 -17.14 -6.25
C VAL A 140 14.97 -16.25 -5.12
N SER A 141 15.63 -15.15 -5.43
CA SER A 141 16.31 -14.33 -4.43
C SER A 141 16.39 -12.84 -4.74
N THR A 142 16.17 -12.43 -6.01
CA THR A 142 16.42 -11.06 -6.44
C THR A 142 15.11 -10.26 -6.50
N TRP A 143 15.18 -9.05 -5.98
CA TRP A 143 14.10 -8.10 -6.02
C TRP A 143 14.52 -6.87 -6.82
N SER A 144 13.61 -6.35 -7.62
CA SER A 144 13.79 -5.11 -8.37
C SER A 144 12.60 -4.19 -8.18
N ILE A 145 12.81 -2.89 -8.39
CA ILE A 145 11.75 -1.89 -8.41
C ILE A 145 11.90 -1.01 -9.65
N ALA A 146 10.78 -0.70 -10.29
CA ALA A 146 10.75 0.15 -11.46
C ALA A 146 9.43 0.92 -11.54
N ASP A 147 9.42 2.00 -12.31
CA ASP A 147 8.18 2.67 -12.68
C ASP A 147 7.26 1.71 -13.44
N TYR A 148 5.97 1.77 -13.14
CA TYR A 148 4.99 1.06 -13.93
C TYR A 148 5.02 1.53 -15.39
N THR A 149 5.20 0.59 -16.29
CA THR A 149 5.13 0.84 -17.74
C THR A 149 3.82 0.27 -18.28
N GLU A 150 3.13 1.08 -19.06
CA GLU A 150 1.87 0.67 -19.66
C GLU A 150 2.10 -0.43 -20.70
N LEU A 151 1.11 -1.31 -20.84
CA LEU A 151 1.13 -2.34 -21.88
C LEU A 151 1.18 -1.66 -23.27
N VAL A 152 2.15 -2.04 -24.07
CA VAL A 152 2.28 -1.61 -25.46
C VAL A 152 1.84 -2.75 -26.37
N LEU A 153 0.82 -2.51 -27.18
CA LEU A 153 0.37 -3.42 -28.22
C LEU A 153 0.67 -2.81 -29.58
N GLY A 154 1.71 -3.31 -30.25
CA GLY A 154 2.27 -2.66 -31.45
C GLY A 154 2.86 -1.29 -31.11
N THR A 155 2.33 -0.23 -31.73
CA THR A 155 2.72 1.16 -31.45
C THR A 155 1.85 1.85 -30.40
N GLN A 156 0.78 1.19 -29.95
CA GLN A 156 -0.22 1.79 -29.06
C GLN A 156 0.06 1.44 -27.61
N LYS A 157 0.15 2.45 -26.76
CA LYS A 157 0.18 2.31 -25.31
C LYS A 157 -1.23 2.20 -24.75
N ARG A 158 -1.49 1.15 -23.98
CA ARG A 158 -2.77 0.94 -23.29
C ARG A 158 -2.76 1.63 -21.93
N THR A 159 -2.95 2.95 -21.93
CA THR A 159 -3.01 3.77 -20.71
C THR A 159 -4.43 3.77 -20.14
N PRO A 160 -4.63 3.55 -18.84
CA PRO A 160 -5.92 3.79 -18.20
C PRO A 160 -6.20 5.29 -18.18
N PHE A 161 -7.34 5.70 -18.70
CA PHE A 161 -7.74 7.11 -18.73
C PHE A 161 -8.63 7.45 -17.54
N TYR A 162 -8.33 8.56 -16.93
CA TYR A 162 -9.15 9.12 -15.87
C TYR A 162 -10.39 9.77 -16.47
N ARG A 163 -11.58 9.40 -16.00
CA ARG A 163 -12.83 10.00 -16.45
C ARG A 163 -13.08 11.36 -15.75
N ILE A 164 -12.22 12.34 -15.98
CA ILE A 164 -12.55 13.71 -15.62
C ILE A 164 -12.76 14.46 -16.92
N SER A 165 -14.02 14.75 -17.23
CA SER A 165 -14.38 15.73 -18.24
C SER A 165 -14.95 16.93 -17.50
N PRO A 166 -14.32 18.11 -17.59
CA PRO A 166 -14.95 19.34 -17.13
C PRO A 166 -16.26 19.51 -17.91
N LYS A 167 -17.36 19.73 -17.18
CA LYS A 167 -18.67 19.93 -17.83
C LYS A 167 -18.63 21.18 -18.69
N GLY A 168 -19.14 21.07 -19.92
CA GLY A 168 -19.32 22.23 -20.81
C GLY A 168 -18.12 22.59 -21.67
N ILE A 169 -17.05 21.80 -21.70
CA ILE A 169 -15.91 22.03 -22.59
C ILE A 169 -16.00 21.06 -23.77
N GLY A 170 -16.13 21.65 -24.98
CA GLY A 170 -16.06 20.90 -26.23
C GLY A 170 -14.63 20.89 -26.76
N LEU A 171 -14.25 19.78 -27.38
CA LEU A 171 -12.98 19.61 -28.09
C LEU A 171 -13.26 19.42 -29.58
N LEU A 172 -12.51 20.10 -30.43
CA LEU A 172 -12.62 19.99 -31.89
C LEU A 172 -11.25 19.63 -32.46
N PRO A 173 -11.02 18.35 -32.83
CA PRO A 173 -9.81 17.97 -33.55
C PRO A 173 -9.90 18.38 -35.03
N GLY A 174 -8.82 18.92 -35.58
CA GLY A 174 -8.73 19.33 -36.98
C GLY A 174 -8.54 18.18 -37.97
N ALA A 175 -8.27 16.97 -37.49
CA ALA A 175 -8.16 15.76 -38.29
C ALA A 175 -8.72 14.56 -37.56
N ARG A 176 -8.99 13.46 -38.28
CA ARG A 176 -9.47 12.21 -37.70
C ARG A 176 -8.34 11.25 -37.31
N THR A 177 -7.19 11.35 -37.97
CA THR A 177 -6.03 10.48 -37.79
C THR A 177 -4.75 11.22 -38.11
N GLY A 178 -3.60 10.71 -37.68
CA GLY A 178 -2.28 11.22 -38.03
C GLY A 178 -1.62 12.09 -37.00
N SER A 179 -0.44 12.59 -37.33
CA SER A 179 0.38 13.46 -36.50
C SER A 179 0.20 14.92 -36.88
N GLY A 180 0.44 15.84 -35.93
CA GLY A 180 0.37 17.27 -36.16
C GLY A 180 -1.05 17.85 -36.32
N ALA A 181 -2.08 17.10 -35.93
CA ALA A 181 -3.46 17.57 -35.97
C ALA A 181 -3.66 18.70 -34.96
N SER A 182 -4.36 19.76 -35.36
CA SER A 182 -4.79 20.81 -34.43
C SER A 182 -5.88 20.29 -33.51
N LEU A 183 -5.87 20.73 -32.28
CA LEU A 183 -6.92 20.46 -31.30
C LEU A 183 -7.35 21.79 -30.66
N PHE A 184 -8.61 22.16 -30.87
CA PHE A 184 -9.21 23.34 -30.28
C PHE A 184 -10.11 22.98 -29.11
N ALA A 185 -10.05 23.73 -28.01
CA ALA A 185 -10.96 23.62 -26.87
C ALA A 185 -11.84 24.88 -26.77
N SER A 186 -13.14 24.68 -26.50
CA SER A 186 -14.12 25.79 -26.37
C SER A 186 -13.89 26.68 -25.15
N ALA A 187 -13.02 26.27 -24.22
CA ALA A 187 -12.62 27.04 -23.05
C ALA A 187 -11.14 26.79 -22.71
N PRO A 188 -10.50 27.63 -21.91
CA PRO A 188 -9.10 27.50 -21.50
C PRO A 188 -8.85 26.22 -20.70
N VAL A 189 -8.13 25.24 -21.27
CA VAL A 189 -7.81 23.96 -20.64
C VAL A 189 -6.36 23.55 -20.78
N PHE A 190 -5.68 23.97 -21.86
CA PHE A 190 -4.33 23.54 -22.12
C PHE A 190 -3.30 24.33 -21.33
N LYS A 191 -2.25 23.66 -20.91
CA LYS A 191 -1.08 24.23 -20.23
C LYS A 191 0.18 23.61 -20.82
N ALA A 192 1.31 24.31 -20.77
CA ALA A 192 2.59 23.81 -21.29
C ALA A 192 2.97 22.42 -20.73
N GLY A 193 2.64 22.15 -19.47
CA GLY A 193 2.87 20.84 -18.83
C GLY A 193 2.02 19.70 -19.38
N HIS A 194 1.06 19.94 -20.26
CA HIS A 194 0.28 18.88 -20.92
C HIS A 194 1.00 18.25 -22.12
N VAL A 195 2.11 18.80 -22.58
CA VAL A 195 2.93 18.18 -23.63
C VAL A 195 3.40 16.80 -23.16
N GLY A 196 3.21 15.77 -23.99
CA GLY A 196 3.46 14.38 -23.66
C GLY A 196 2.29 13.65 -22.97
N THR A 197 1.23 14.37 -22.61
CA THR A 197 0.02 13.76 -22.01
C THR A 197 -0.82 13.08 -23.09
N ARG A 198 -1.34 11.91 -22.76
CA ARG A 198 -2.33 11.20 -23.57
C ARG A 198 -3.73 11.49 -23.09
N MET A 199 -4.63 11.70 -24.02
CA MET A 199 -6.06 11.87 -23.78
C MET A 199 -6.86 10.97 -24.70
N ARG A 200 -8.09 10.62 -24.28
CA ARG A 200 -9.03 9.86 -25.11
C ARG A 200 -10.25 10.72 -25.42
N PHE A 201 -10.54 10.88 -26.70
CA PHE A 201 -11.69 11.64 -27.19
C PHE A 201 -12.35 10.88 -28.32
N ILE A 202 -13.67 10.67 -28.23
CA ILE A 202 -14.50 9.93 -29.21
C ILE A 202 -13.83 8.60 -29.60
N ASN A 203 -13.48 7.79 -28.59
CA ASN A 203 -12.82 6.48 -28.73
C ASN A 203 -11.46 6.48 -29.44
N ARG A 204 -10.81 7.62 -29.60
CA ARG A 204 -9.47 7.74 -30.16
C ARG A 204 -8.49 8.24 -29.10
N GLN A 205 -7.32 7.66 -29.09
CA GLN A 205 -6.22 8.09 -28.25
C GLN A 205 -5.42 9.16 -28.97
N MET A 206 -5.14 10.26 -28.28
CA MET A 206 -4.38 11.39 -28.77
C MET A 206 -3.22 11.71 -27.86
N LEU A 207 -2.04 11.93 -28.40
CA LEU A 207 -0.86 12.41 -27.70
C LEU A 207 -0.73 13.91 -27.95
N ILE A 208 -0.70 14.75 -26.90
CA ILE A 208 -0.43 16.17 -27.03
C ILE A 208 1.06 16.35 -27.30
N THR A 209 1.41 16.90 -28.46
CA THR A 209 2.80 17.12 -28.88
C THR A 209 3.27 18.55 -28.69
N ALA A 210 2.35 19.52 -28.76
CA ALA A 210 2.62 20.92 -28.45
C ALA A 210 1.37 21.62 -27.91
N VAL A 211 1.57 22.68 -27.17
CA VAL A 211 0.51 23.58 -26.67
C VAL A 211 0.87 24.97 -27.13
N ALA A 212 0.03 25.54 -28.02
CA ALA A 212 0.23 26.90 -28.54
C ALA A 212 -0.28 27.95 -27.56
N ASP A 213 -1.46 27.73 -26.99
CA ASP A 213 -2.07 28.55 -25.94
C ASP A 213 -3.04 27.74 -25.09
N ASN A 214 -3.84 28.37 -24.24
CA ASN A 214 -4.74 27.71 -23.33
C ASN A 214 -5.97 27.05 -24.00
N GLN A 215 -6.22 27.32 -25.29
CA GLN A 215 -7.32 26.73 -26.08
C GLN A 215 -6.82 25.93 -27.29
N HIS A 216 -5.55 26.06 -27.69
CA HIS A 216 -5.01 25.40 -28.87
C HIS A 216 -3.83 24.48 -28.53
N ALA A 217 -3.92 23.26 -28.97
CA ALA A 217 -2.86 22.27 -28.87
C ALA A 217 -2.65 21.55 -30.21
N THR A 218 -1.48 20.93 -30.36
CA THR A 218 -1.17 20.03 -31.47
C THR A 218 -1.13 18.61 -30.92
N VAL A 219 -1.73 17.67 -31.63
CA VAL A 219 -1.84 16.28 -31.17
C VAL A 219 -1.43 15.30 -32.28
N THR A 220 -0.96 14.13 -31.86
CA THR A 220 -0.87 12.94 -32.69
C THR A 220 -2.01 12.02 -32.33
N ILE A 221 -2.83 11.63 -33.30
CA ILE A 221 -3.93 10.70 -33.12
C ILE A 221 -3.38 9.29 -33.35
N GLU A 222 -3.26 8.52 -32.28
CA GLU A 222 -2.58 7.22 -32.24
C GLU A 222 -3.49 6.03 -32.61
N GLU A 223 -4.80 6.20 -32.55
CA GLU A 223 -5.79 5.18 -32.92
C GLU A 223 -6.56 5.63 -34.19
N SER A 224 -6.62 4.74 -35.15
CA SER A 224 -7.40 4.89 -36.41
C SER A 224 -8.80 4.28 -36.25
#